data_f26a58b62bf79afdac9dd9fb3b6f33cc
#
_entry.id   f26a58b62bf79afdac9dd9fb3b6f33cc
#
_cell.length_a   1.000
_cell.length_b   1.000
_cell.length_c   1.000
_cell.angle_alpha   90.00
_cell.angle_beta   90.00
_cell.angle_gamma   90.00
#
_symmetry.space_group_name_H-M   'P 1'
#
loop_
_entity.id
_entity.type
_entity.pdbx_description
1 polymer ?
#
loop_
_entity_poly.entity_id
_entity_poly.type
_entity_poly.pdbx_seq_one_letter_code
_entity_poly.pdbx_strand_id
1 'polypeptide(L)'
;PMLSSRGVKVTRWAHSWVVLGVIVRFPLWPDRPFCLPVLFRLYLNKKSAAKHRRVYRTRPQLAVEMLQMLCRHKAQAAFHLLADSAYGGESVLANLPDNCDLTSRLLLNARLHEAPEERRPGQLGRTRKRGQRLPNPAAMLDQRGRRVTADLYGRKTRMRIVDRVARVFKVPGRDLRVVATEALAGGRGREVFYSTCHAADAMTILQWYSQRWSI
;
A
#
# COMPACT_ATOMS: atom_id res chain seq x y z
N PRO A 1 -19.57 -12.57 -3.91
CA PRO A 1 -18.62 -12.98 -2.89
C PRO A 1 -18.99 -14.34 -2.33
N MET A 2 -17.99 -15.20 -2.15
CA MET A 2 -18.20 -16.49 -1.47
C MET A 2 -17.97 -16.25 0.02
N LEU A 3 -18.99 -16.52 0.83
CA LEU A 3 -18.87 -16.58 2.27
C LEU A 3 -18.80 -18.06 2.66
N SER A 4 -17.80 -18.44 3.42
CA SER A 4 -17.70 -19.77 4.03
C SER A 4 -18.25 -19.68 5.45
N SER A 5 -19.29 -20.43 5.74
CA SER A 5 -19.77 -20.65 7.09
C SER A 5 -19.79 -22.17 7.31
N ARG A 6 -19.05 -22.65 8.32
CA ARG A 6 -18.97 -24.07 8.72
C ARG A 6 -18.68 -25.06 7.58
N GLY A 7 -17.72 -24.71 6.69
CA GLY A 7 -17.32 -25.61 5.59
C GLY A 7 -18.27 -25.63 4.38
N VAL A 8 -19.40 -24.94 4.42
CA VAL A 8 -20.34 -24.84 3.30
C VAL A 8 -20.04 -23.56 2.50
N LYS A 9 -19.78 -23.71 1.20
CA LYS A 9 -19.61 -22.56 0.29
C LYS A 9 -20.98 -22.01 -0.07
N VAL A 10 -21.32 -20.84 0.45
CA VAL A 10 -22.56 -20.13 0.09
C VAL A 10 -22.24 -19.06 -0.94
N THR A 11 -22.81 -19.19 -2.14
CA THR A 11 -22.73 -18.16 -3.18
C THR A 11 -23.93 -17.23 -3.05
N ARG A 12 -23.66 -15.95 -2.87
CA ARG A 12 -24.70 -14.90 -2.83
C ARG A 12 -24.45 -13.87 -3.93
N TRP A 13 -25.52 -13.41 -4.53
CA TRP A 13 -25.49 -12.26 -5.43
C TRP A 13 -25.28 -11.00 -4.61
N ALA A 14 -24.24 -10.22 -4.96
CA ALA A 14 -23.96 -8.96 -4.29
C ALA A 14 -23.24 -8.00 -5.23
N HIS A 15 -23.45 -6.71 -5.01
CA HIS A 15 -22.65 -5.67 -5.65
C HIS A 15 -21.32 -5.52 -4.95
N SER A 16 -20.26 -5.33 -5.73
CA SER A 16 -18.91 -5.05 -5.22
C SER A 16 -18.55 -3.61 -5.56
N TRP A 17 -18.30 -2.81 -4.54
CA TRP A 17 -17.94 -1.41 -4.68
C TRP A 17 -16.48 -1.20 -4.33
N VAL A 18 -15.82 -0.30 -5.07
CA VAL A 18 -14.55 0.30 -4.68
C VAL A 18 -14.89 1.69 -4.14
N VAL A 19 -14.45 1.95 -2.92
CA VAL A 19 -14.76 3.21 -2.20
C VAL A 19 -13.45 3.91 -1.88
N LEU A 20 -13.36 5.19 -2.20
CA LEU A 20 -12.31 6.09 -1.74
C LEU A 20 -12.88 6.98 -0.65
N GLY A 21 -12.27 6.95 0.52
CA GLY A 21 -12.62 7.79 1.65
C GLY A 21 -11.49 8.76 1.99
N VAL A 22 -11.85 9.86 2.64
CA VAL A 22 -10.91 10.83 3.21
C VAL A 22 -10.93 10.70 4.73
N ILE A 23 -9.75 10.53 5.32
CA ILE A 23 -9.59 10.51 6.77
C ILE A 23 -9.60 11.95 7.27
N VAL A 24 -10.56 12.27 8.12
CA VAL A 24 -10.72 13.59 8.73
C VAL A 24 -10.64 13.49 10.26
N ARG A 25 -10.17 14.55 10.88
CA ARG A 25 -10.18 14.73 12.33
C ARG A 25 -11.06 15.90 12.67
N PHE A 26 -12.07 15.69 13.48
CA PHE A 26 -12.93 16.76 13.93
C PHE A 26 -12.33 17.44 15.18
N PRO A 27 -12.42 18.77 15.30
CA PRO A 27 -11.92 19.49 16.47
C PRO A 27 -12.47 18.98 17.80
N LEU A 28 -13.75 18.54 17.81
CA LEU A 28 -14.41 18.01 19.01
C LEU A 28 -13.90 16.60 19.41
N TRP A 29 -13.27 15.84 18.48
CA TRP A 29 -12.74 14.49 18.71
C TRP A 29 -11.38 14.32 17.99
N PRO A 30 -10.35 15.05 18.41
CA PRO A 30 -9.07 15.08 17.70
C PRO A 30 -8.36 13.72 17.69
N ASP A 31 -8.60 12.87 18.68
CA ASP A 31 -7.97 11.56 18.83
C ASP A 31 -8.66 10.45 18.02
N ARG A 32 -9.83 10.73 17.44
CA ARG A 32 -10.59 9.77 16.65
C ARG A 32 -10.69 10.19 15.19
N PRO A 33 -9.85 9.67 14.32
CA PRO A 33 -10.00 9.89 12.89
C PRO A 33 -11.24 9.16 12.36
N PHE A 34 -11.97 9.81 11.45
CA PHE A 34 -13.12 9.25 10.74
C PHE A 34 -12.80 9.13 9.26
N CYS A 35 -13.20 8.04 8.63
CA CYS A 35 -13.10 7.90 7.20
C CYS A 35 -14.44 8.27 6.54
N LEU A 36 -14.47 9.40 5.86
CA LEU A 36 -15.64 9.85 5.09
C LEU A 36 -15.53 9.35 3.66
N PRO A 37 -16.47 8.51 3.18
CA PRO A 37 -16.48 8.05 1.80
C PRO A 37 -16.83 9.23 0.87
N VAL A 38 -15.98 9.47 -0.14
CA VAL A 38 -16.13 10.60 -1.06
C VAL A 38 -16.35 10.19 -2.51
N LEU A 39 -15.83 9.05 -2.93
CA LEU A 39 -16.00 8.53 -4.28
C LEU A 39 -16.30 7.04 -4.26
N PHE A 40 -17.16 6.61 -5.18
CA PHE A 40 -17.61 5.23 -5.30
C PHE A 40 -17.54 4.77 -6.75
N ARG A 41 -17.14 3.50 -6.96
CA ARG A 41 -17.19 2.84 -8.28
C ARG A 41 -17.73 1.43 -8.13
N LEU A 42 -18.76 1.10 -8.91
CA LEU A 42 -19.26 -0.25 -9.00
C LEU A 42 -18.26 -1.11 -9.80
N TYR A 43 -17.81 -2.19 -9.20
CA TYR A 43 -16.99 -3.17 -9.89
C TYR A 43 -17.88 -4.14 -10.67
N LEU A 44 -17.65 -4.24 -11.98
CA LEU A 44 -18.27 -5.23 -12.85
C LEU A 44 -17.23 -6.30 -13.20
N ASN A 45 -17.58 -7.57 -13.07
CA ASN A 45 -16.73 -8.63 -13.61
C ASN A 45 -16.76 -8.59 -15.16
N LYS A 46 -15.85 -9.30 -15.82
CA LYS A 46 -15.72 -9.28 -17.29
C LYS A 46 -17.03 -9.60 -18.00
N LYS A 47 -17.77 -10.62 -17.55
CA LYS A 47 -19.06 -11.03 -18.16
C LYS A 47 -20.11 -9.93 -18.03
N SER A 48 -20.24 -9.34 -16.84
CA SER A 48 -21.20 -8.25 -16.61
C SER A 48 -20.81 -6.99 -17.38
N ALA A 49 -19.53 -6.65 -17.45
CA ALA A 49 -19.05 -5.50 -18.22
C ALA A 49 -19.41 -5.67 -19.72
N ALA A 50 -19.15 -6.84 -20.29
CA ALA A 50 -19.50 -7.15 -21.69
C ALA A 50 -21.03 -7.10 -21.90
N LYS A 51 -21.83 -7.72 -21.02
CA LYS A 51 -23.30 -7.70 -21.09
C LYS A 51 -23.87 -6.28 -21.13
N HIS A 52 -23.30 -5.36 -20.36
CA HIS A 52 -23.75 -3.97 -20.26
C HIS A 52 -22.97 -3.01 -21.17
N ARG A 53 -22.18 -3.52 -22.11
CA ARG A 53 -21.37 -2.72 -23.05
C ARG A 53 -20.50 -1.69 -22.34
N ARG A 54 -19.94 -2.08 -21.16
CA ARG A 54 -19.03 -1.25 -20.37
C ARG A 54 -17.60 -1.74 -20.51
N VAL A 55 -16.66 -0.82 -20.48
CA VAL A 55 -15.23 -1.16 -20.45
C VAL A 55 -14.92 -1.86 -19.13
N TYR A 56 -14.31 -3.04 -19.21
CA TYR A 56 -13.86 -3.75 -18.01
C TYR A 56 -12.72 -3.00 -17.33
N ARG A 57 -12.84 -2.84 -16.01
CA ARG A 57 -11.79 -2.29 -15.13
C ARG A 57 -11.59 -3.20 -13.95
N THR A 58 -10.33 -3.43 -13.56
CA THR A 58 -10.00 -4.11 -12.30
C THR A 58 -10.27 -3.17 -11.12
N ARG A 59 -10.42 -3.73 -9.91
CA ARG A 59 -10.61 -2.91 -8.70
C ARG A 59 -9.47 -1.90 -8.49
N PRO A 60 -8.16 -2.27 -8.62
CA PRO A 60 -7.07 -1.29 -8.55
C PRO A 60 -7.16 -0.19 -9.60
N GLN A 61 -7.58 -0.50 -10.84
CA GLN A 61 -7.77 0.54 -11.86
C GLN A 61 -8.88 1.52 -11.49
N LEU A 62 -10.02 1.03 -10.95
CA LEU A 62 -11.08 1.90 -10.46
C LEU A 62 -10.61 2.78 -9.29
N ALA A 63 -9.78 2.26 -8.40
CA ALA A 63 -9.18 3.04 -7.33
C ALA A 63 -8.25 4.15 -7.86
N VAL A 64 -7.42 3.82 -8.85
CA VAL A 64 -6.54 4.80 -9.52
C VAL A 64 -7.35 5.90 -10.21
N GLU A 65 -8.41 5.55 -10.93
CA GLU A 65 -9.29 6.53 -11.58
C GLU A 65 -9.90 7.53 -10.57
N MET A 66 -10.38 7.03 -9.43
CA MET A 66 -10.92 7.89 -8.35
C MET A 66 -9.84 8.76 -7.72
N LEU A 67 -8.66 8.19 -7.46
CA LEU A 67 -7.54 8.93 -6.89
C LEU A 67 -7.07 10.05 -7.83
N GLN A 68 -6.90 9.75 -9.12
CA GLN A 68 -6.52 10.74 -10.12
C GLN A 68 -7.57 11.85 -10.26
N MET A 69 -8.86 11.52 -10.15
CA MET A 69 -9.95 12.52 -10.14
C MET A 69 -9.82 13.45 -8.93
N LEU A 70 -9.63 12.91 -7.74
CA LEU A 70 -9.47 13.68 -6.49
C LEU A 70 -8.24 14.58 -6.56
N CYS A 71 -7.09 14.02 -6.95
CA CYS A 71 -5.81 14.74 -7.02
C CYS A 71 -5.84 15.87 -8.07
N ARG A 72 -6.50 15.66 -9.20
CA ARG A 72 -6.70 16.74 -10.21
C ARG A 72 -7.63 17.84 -9.72
N HIS A 73 -8.72 17.46 -9.05
CA HIS A 73 -9.68 18.43 -8.52
C HIS A 73 -9.05 19.33 -7.43
N LYS A 74 -8.08 18.81 -6.69
CA LYS A 74 -7.34 19.52 -5.64
C LYS A 74 -5.84 19.47 -5.93
N ALA A 75 -5.44 20.00 -7.08
CA ALA A 75 -4.06 19.91 -7.59
C ALA A 75 -3.02 20.52 -6.64
N GLN A 76 -3.39 21.53 -5.85
CA GLN A 76 -2.49 22.18 -4.89
C GLN A 76 -2.39 21.43 -3.54
N ALA A 77 -3.21 20.40 -3.31
CA ALA A 77 -3.16 19.62 -2.10
C ALA A 77 -2.23 18.42 -2.26
N ALA A 78 -1.47 18.11 -1.21
CA ALA A 78 -0.75 16.85 -1.10
C ALA A 78 -1.65 15.79 -0.46
N PHE A 79 -1.66 14.60 -1.03
CA PHE A 79 -2.45 13.47 -0.55
C PHE A 79 -1.54 12.34 -0.09
N HIS A 80 -2.06 11.52 0.82
CA HIS A 80 -1.42 10.29 1.23
C HIS A 80 -2.45 9.14 1.21
N LEU A 81 -2.32 8.24 0.24
CA LEU A 81 -3.20 7.08 0.11
C LEU A 81 -2.79 5.99 1.11
N LEU A 82 -3.72 5.56 1.94
CA LEU A 82 -3.58 4.39 2.81
C LEU A 82 -4.37 3.24 2.21
N ALA A 83 -3.67 2.22 1.75
CA ALA A 83 -4.29 1.13 1.01
C ALA A 83 -3.94 -0.25 1.60
N ASP A 84 -4.82 -1.23 1.44
CA ASP A 84 -4.45 -2.60 1.74
C ASP A 84 -3.60 -3.22 0.62
N SER A 85 -3.16 -4.46 0.80
CA SER A 85 -2.31 -5.14 -0.17
C SER A 85 -2.95 -5.32 -1.55
N ALA A 86 -4.28 -5.33 -1.65
CA ALA A 86 -4.99 -5.44 -2.94
C ALA A 86 -4.86 -4.16 -3.79
N TYR A 87 -4.67 -3.01 -3.13
CA TYR A 87 -4.50 -1.70 -3.78
C TYR A 87 -3.08 -1.14 -3.65
N GLY A 88 -2.14 -1.91 -3.11
CA GLY A 88 -0.72 -1.55 -3.00
C GLY A 88 0.18 -2.16 -4.07
N GLY A 89 -0.40 -2.72 -5.15
CA GLY A 89 0.35 -3.40 -6.19
C GLY A 89 0.86 -2.48 -7.30
N GLU A 90 1.52 -3.11 -8.29
CA GLU A 90 2.14 -2.46 -9.45
C GLU A 90 1.21 -1.47 -10.16
N SER A 91 -0.05 -1.87 -10.42
CA SER A 91 -0.99 -1.04 -11.16
C SER A 91 -1.35 0.27 -10.47
N VAL A 92 -1.30 0.32 -9.13
CA VAL A 92 -1.51 1.55 -8.37
C VAL A 92 -0.22 2.35 -8.28
N LEU A 93 0.89 1.70 -7.89
CA LEU A 93 2.20 2.36 -7.77
C LEU A 93 2.67 3.03 -9.06
N ALA A 94 2.46 2.38 -10.21
CA ALA A 94 2.88 2.91 -11.51
C ALA A 94 2.01 4.09 -12.00
N ASN A 95 0.80 4.25 -11.46
CA ASN A 95 -0.17 5.27 -11.87
C ASN A 95 -0.54 6.23 -10.72
N LEU A 96 0.28 6.27 -9.67
CA LEU A 96 0.09 7.17 -8.55
C LEU A 96 0.33 8.61 -9.02
N PRO A 97 -0.61 9.56 -8.75
CA PRO A 97 -0.41 10.98 -9.06
C PRO A 97 0.81 11.57 -8.35
N ASP A 98 1.45 12.58 -8.94
CA ASP A 98 2.66 13.19 -8.39
C ASP A 98 2.44 13.88 -7.04
N ASN A 99 1.22 14.39 -6.81
CA ASN A 99 0.83 14.99 -5.54
C ASN A 99 0.24 13.99 -4.53
N CYS A 100 0.52 12.69 -4.71
CA CYS A 100 0.01 11.65 -3.82
C CYS A 100 1.08 10.62 -3.45
N ASP A 101 1.30 10.43 -2.16
CA ASP A 101 2.06 9.33 -1.61
C ASP A 101 1.17 8.12 -1.33
N LEU A 102 1.77 6.95 -1.17
CA LEU A 102 1.09 5.69 -0.87
C LEU A 102 1.79 4.96 0.27
N THR A 103 1.02 4.57 1.27
CA THR A 103 1.46 3.57 2.26
C THR A 103 0.56 2.33 2.16
N SER A 104 1.19 1.16 2.05
CA SER A 104 0.51 -0.13 1.92
C SER A 104 1.36 -1.29 2.46
N ARG A 105 0.93 -2.52 2.19
CA ARG A 105 1.64 -3.75 2.59
C ARG A 105 2.34 -4.38 1.40
N LEU A 106 3.48 -5.03 1.70
CA LEU A 106 4.18 -5.92 0.78
C LEU A 106 4.11 -7.38 1.27
N LEU A 107 4.45 -8.28 0.37
CA LEU A 107 4.66 -9.69 0.71
C LEU A 107 6.03 -9.87 1.39
N LEU A 108 6.12 -10.83 2.32
CA LEU A 108 7.38 -11.20 2.97
C LEU A 108 8.47 -11.66 1.98
N ASN A 109 8.08 -12.21 0.85
CA ASN A 109 8.98 -12.66 -0.21
C ASN A 109 9.14 -11.65 -1.36
N ALA A 110 8.77 -10.37 -1.16
CA ALA A 110 8.90 -9.33 -2.17
C ALA A 110 10.37 -9.22 -2.65
N ARG A 111 10.53 -9.09 -3.97
CA ARG A 111 11.86 -8.91 -4.57
C ARG A 111 12.27 -7.45 -4.50
N LEU A 112 13.29 -7.19 -3.70
CA LEU A 112 13.83 -5.85 -3.47
C LEU A 112 15.15 -5.66 -4.20
N HIS A 113 15.40 -4.44 -4.65
CA HIS A 113 16.62 -4.03 -5.35
C HIS A 113 17.03 -2.63 -4.89
N GLU A 114 18.28 -2.33 -5.01
CA GLU A 114 18.80 -0.98 -4.94
C GLU A 114 18.38 -0.16 -6.17
N ALA A 115 18.52 1.14 -6.10
CA ALA A 115 18.49 1.98 -7.29
C ALA A 115 19.58 1.52 -8.27
N PRO A 116 19.35 1.54 -9.60
CA PRO A 116 20.41 1.28 -10.53
C PRO A 116 21.48 2.37 -10.42
N GLU A 117 22.73 2.01 -10.63
CA GLU A 117 23.80 2.98 -10.75
C GLU A 117 23.52 3.95 -11.91
N GLU A 118 23.89 5.20 -11.73
CA GLU A 118 23.81 6.19 -12.78
C GLU A 118 24.70 5.79 -13.96
N ARG A 119 24.16 5.99 -15.15
CA ARG A 119 24.89 5.66 -16.38
C ARG A 119 26.04 6.65 -16.56
N ARG A 120 27.24 6.14 -16.74
CA ARG A 120 28.42 6.98 -17.05
C ARG A 120 28.33 7.49 -18.49
N PRO A 121 28.80 8.73 -18.75
CA PRO A 121 28.92 9.23 -20.12
C PRO A 121 29.73 8.26 -20.99
N GLY A 122 29.26 7.96 -22.20
CA GLY A 122 29.92 7.02 -23.11
C GLY A 122 29.69 5.53 -22.85
N GLN A 123 28.99 5.14 -21.80
CA GLN A 123 28.70 3.74 -21.52
C GLN A 123 27.77 3.14 -22.59
N LEU A 124 28.22 2.07 -23.25
CA LEU A 124 27.46 1.33 -24.26
C LEU A 124 26.45 0.37 -23.62
N GLY A 125 25.42 -0.01 -24.38
CA GLY A 125 24.43 -1.00 -23.99
C GLY A 125 23.16 -0.41 -23.34
N ARG A 126 22.23 -1.30 -22.97
CA ARG A 126 20.95 -0.93 -22.39
C ARG A 126 21.10 -0.47 -20.94
N THR A 127 20.48 0.65 -20.60
CA THR A 127 20.42 1.16 -19.21
C THR A 127 19.82 0.12 -18.28
N ARG A 128 20.52 -0.17 -17.18
CA ARG A 128 20.00 -1.07 -16.14
C ARG A 128 18.79 -0.43 -15.47
N LYS A 129 17.70 -1.18 -15.36
CA LYS A 129 16.48 -0.73 -14.67
C LYS A 129 16.52 -1.01 -13.16
N ARG A 130 17.46 -1.85 -12.68
CA ARG A 130 17.57 -2.29 -11.28
C ARG A 130 19.02 -2.35 -10.87
N GLY A 131 19.29 -1.96 -9.65
CA GLY A 131 20.59 -2.16 -9.00
C GLY A 131 20.74 -3.55 -8.41
N GLN A 132 21.63 -3.69 -7.44
CA GLN A 132 21.90 -4.94 -6.76
C GLN A 132 20.64 -5.51 -6.10
N ARG A 133 20.50 -6.83 -6.13
CA ARG A 133 19.41 -7.51 -5.42
C ARG A 133 19.63 -7.45 -3.91
N LEU A 134 18.58 -7.03 -3.19
CA LEU A 134 18.57 -6.95 -1.74
C LEU A 134 17.92 -8.19 -1.12
N PRO A 135 18.21 -8.49 0.16
CA PRO A 135 17.44 -9.48 0.91
C PRO A 135 15.94 -9.16 0.84
N ASN A 136 15.11 -10.19 0.74
CA ASN A 136 13.67 -10.01 0.84
C ASN A 136 13.27 -9.60 2.27
N PRO A 137 12.04 -9.10 2.50
CA PRO A 137 11.63 -8.64 3.83
C PRO A 137 11.70 -9.71 4.93
N ALA A 138 11.48 -10.99 4.59
CA ALA A 138 11.64 -12.07 5.56
C ALA A 138 13.10 -12.20 6.02
N ALA A 139 14.04 -12.22 5.06
CA ALA A 139 15.47 -12.26 5.37
C ALA A 139 15.98 -10.97 6.05
N MET A 140 15.35 -9.82 5.81
CA MET A 140 15.66 -8.60 6.57
C MET A 140 15.36 -8.79 8.06
N LEU A 141 14.28 -9.48 8.42
CA LEU A 141 13.91 -9.75 9.82
C LEU A 141 14.87 -10.73 10.52
N ASP A 142 15.62 -11.52 9.77
CA ASP A 142 16.64 -12.40 10.33
C ASP A 142 17.93 -11.63 10.70
N GLN A 143 18.05 -10.37 10.25
CA GLN A 143 19.14 -9.46 10.62
C GLN A 143 18.86 -8.79 11.96
N ARG A 144 19.88 -8.09 12.50
CA ARG A 144 19.74 -7.30 13.74
C ARG A 144 18.78 -6.11 13.50
N GLY A 145 17.61 -6.13 14.16
CA GLY A 145 16.63 -5.05 14.12
C GLY A 145 16.50 -4.33 15.46
N ARG A 146 15.90 -3.14 15.46
CA ARG A 146 15.59 -2.41 16.69
C ARG A 146 14.27 -2.89 17.31
N ARG A 147 14.21 -2.94 18.64
CA ARG A 147 12.99 -3.23 19.38
C ARG A 147 12.26 -1.92 19.67
N VAL A 148 10.98 -1.88 19.37
CA VAL A 148 10.12 -0.71 19.58
C VAL A 148 8.79 -1.13 20.19
N THR A 149 8.13 -0.18 20.85
CA THR A 149 6.72 -0.30 21.21
C THR A 149 5.94 0.69 20.37
N ALA A 150 5.00 0.20 19.59
CA ALA A 150 4.14 1.01 18.74
C ALA A 150 2.68 0.84 19.18
N ASP A 151 1.92 1.93 19.12
CA ASP A 151 0.47 1.85 19.21
C ASP A 151 -0.09 1.61 17.80
N LEU A 152 -0.51 0.38 17.56
CA LEU A 152 -1.08 -0.03 16.28
C LEU A 152 -2.50 -0.55 16.51
N TYR A 153 -3.46 0.03 15.82
CA TYR A 153 -4.88 -0.36 15.94
C TYR A 153 -5.42 -0.25 17.37
N GLY A 154 -5.00 0.80 18.11
CA GLY A 154 -5.41 1.02 19.50
C GLY A 154 -4.81 0.04 20.51
N ARG A 155 -3.72 -0.66 20.15
CA ARG A 155 -3.02 -1.61 21.03
C ARG A 155 -1.52 -1.34 21.03
N LYS A 156 -0.93 -1.18 22.22
CA LYS A 156 0.52 -1.14 22.38
C LYS A 156 1.10 -2.52 22.07
N THR A 157 1.89 -2.59 21.01
CA THR A 157 2.52 -3.83 20.54
C THR A 157 4.03 -3.69 20.62
N ARG A 158 4.70 -4.62 21.29
CA ARG A 158 6.16 -4.74 21.29
C ARG A 158 6.58 -5.52 20.06
N MET A 159 7.45 -4.94 19.24
CA MET A 159 7.89 -5.56 18.01
C MET A 159 9.36 -5.28 17.72
N ARG A 160 9.95 -6.12 16.90
CA ARG A 160 11.22 -5.87 16.24
C ARG A 160 10.93 -5.29 14.86
N ILE A 161 11.66 -4.25 14.47
CA ILE A 161 11.56 -3.65 13.16
C ILE A 161 12.91 -3.57 12.48
N VAL A 162 12.88 -3.76 11.15
CA VAL A 162 14.01 -3.51 10.25
C VAL A 162 13.44 -2.73 9.06
N ASP A 163 14.10 -1.64 8.70
CA ASP A 163 13.68 -0.83 7.58
C ASP A 163 14.83 -0.45 6.66
N ARG A 164 14.51 -0.24 5.40
CA ARG A 164 15.45 0.27 4.39
C ARG A 164 14.75 0.90 3.22
N VAL A 165 15.44 1.77 2.51
CA VAL A 165 15.03 2.25 1.20
C VAL A 165 15.39 1.19 0.15
N ALA A 166 14.42 0.84 -0.69
CA ALA A 166 14.56 -0.17 -1.74
C ALA A 166 13.57 0.07 -2.87
N ARG A 167 13.82 -0.54 -4.03
CA ARG A 167 12.89 -0.59 -5.15
C ARG A 167 12.29 -1.97 -5.30
N VAL A 168 11.00 -2.07 -5.57
CA VAL A 168 10.37 -3.38 -5.87
C VAL A 168 10.63 -3.77 -7.31
N PHE A 169 10.80 -5.07 -7.54
CA PHE A 169 11.12 -5.63 -8.86
C PHE A 169 10.18 -5.15 -9.97
N LYS A 170 8.88 -5.07 -9.70
CA LYS A 170 7.87 -4.71 -10.69
C LYS A 170 7.75 -3.20 -10.96
N VAL A 171 8.19 -2.36 -10.02
CA VAL A 171 8.17 -0.90 -10.15
C VAL A 171 9.56 -0.33 -9.86
N PRO A 172 10.53 -0.56 -10.75
CA PRO A 172 11.94 -0.24 -10.49
C PRO A 172 12.25 1.25 -10.51
N GLY A 173 11.34 2.09 -10.99
CA GLY A 173 11.53 3.55 -11.10
C GLY A 173 11.21 4.33 -9.82
N ARG A 174 10.75 3.69 -8.75
CA ARG A 174 10.30 4.38 -7.54
C ARG A 174 10.98 3.82 -6.29
N ASP A 175 11.59 4.70 -5.51
CA ASP A 175 12.15 4.37 -4.20
C ASP A 175 11.03 4.25 -3.17
N LEU A 176 11.12 3.23 -2.32
CA LEU A 176 10.16 2.93 -1.27
C LEU A 176 10.92 2.75 0.04
N ARG A 177 10.41 3.31 1.13
CA ARG A 177 10.82 2.87 2.47
C ARG A 177 10.06 1.58 2.80
N VAL A 178 10.76 0.49 2.88
CA VAL A 178 10.22 -0.83 3.27
C VAL A 178 10.48 -1.06 4.75
N VAL A 179 9.43 -1.39 5.49
CA VAL A 179 9.47 -1.64 6.94
C VAL A 179 8.98 -3.06 7.20
N ALA A 180 9.88 -3.93 7.60
CA ALA A 180 9.55 -5.28 8.03
C ALA A 180 9.40 -5.31 9.55
N THR A 181 8.36 -5.95 10.06
CA THR A 181 8.03 -6.03 11.48
C THR A 181 7.84 -7.48 11.92
N GLU A 182 8.21 -7.77 13.15
CA GLU A 182 7.94 -9.05 13.83
C GLU A 182 7.45 -8.76 15.25
N ALA A 183 6.22 -9.20 15.54
CA ALA A 183 5.67 -9.08 16.89
C ALA A 183 6.44 -9.97 17.86
N LEU A 184 6.86 -9.40 19.00
CA LEU A 184 7.60 -10.12 20.04
C LEU A 184 6.68 -10.82 21.05
N ALA A 185 5.42 -10.36 21.17
CA ALA A 185 4.39 -10.97 22.00
C ALA A 185 3.00 -10.60 21.47
N GLY A 186 2.08 -11.57 21.42
CA GLY A 186 0.66 -11.36 21.20
C GLY A 186 0.22 -10.68 19.90
N GLY A 187 1.08 -10.61 18.89
CA GLY A 187 0.84 -9.86 17.66
C GLY A 187 0.52 -10.74 16.45
N ARG A 188 0.45 -10.08 15.29
CA ARG A 188 0.15 -10.70 13.99
C ARG A 188 1.33 -11.42 13.33
N GLY A 189 2.41 -11.71 14.06
CA GLY A 189 3.61 -12.33 13.52
C GLY A 189 4.45 -11.35 12.68
N ARG A 190 4.90 -11.81 11.50
CA ARG A 190 5.71 -11.00 10.56
C ARG A 190 4.83 -10.28 9.57
N GLU A 191 5.01 -8.95 9.46
CA GLU A 191 4.31 -8.11 8.51
C GLU A 191 5.31 -7.19 7.79
N VAL A 192 4.94 -6.74 6.60
CA VAL A 192 5.78 -5.82 5.81
C VAL A 192 4.93 -4.67 5.30
N PHE A 193 5.42 -3.48 5.54
CA PHE A 193 4.81 -2.23 5.08
C PHE A 193 5.78 -1.49 4.16
N TYR A 194 5.26 -0.60 3.36
CA TYR A 194 6.07 0.31 2.58
C TYR A 194 5.39 1.66 2.42
N SER A 195 6.19 2.68 2.15
CA SER A 195 5.72 4.00 1.75
C SER A 195 6.52 4.54 0.59
N THR A 196 5.85 5.27 -0.32
CA THR A 196 6.52 6.06 -1.37
C THR A 196 7.18 7.32 -0.79
N CYS A 197 6.65 7.83 0.32
CA CYS A 197 7.33 8.85 1.13
C CYS A 197 8.52 8.21 1.86
N HIS A 198 9.61 7.99 1.11
CA HIS A 198 10.78 7.26 1.62
C HIS A 198 11.58 8.04 2.67
N ALA A 199 11.35 9.35 2.80
CA ALA A 199 11.91 10.18 3.88
C ALA A 199 11.25 9.94 5.24
N ALA A 200 9.99 9.42 5.27
CA ALA A 200 9.30 9.11 6.51
C ALA A 200 10.02 7.97 7.27
N ASP A 201 10.09 8.08 8.59
CA ASP A 201 10.63 7.01 9.42
C ASP A 201 9.66 5.82 9.54
N ALA A 202 10.19 4.69 10.02
CA ALA A 202 9.43 3.45 10.12
C ALA A 202 8.20 3.56 11.04
N MET A 203 8.31 4.31 12.15
CA MET A 203 7.20 4.47 13.10
C MET A 203 6.06 5.27 12.49
N THR A 204 6.37 6.35 11.79
CA THR A 204 5.42 7.16 11.06
C THR A 204 4.66 6.33 10.02
N ILE A 205 5.36 5.48 9.26
CA ILE A 205 4.72 4.58 8.27
C ILE A 205 3.76 3.60 8.93
N LEU A 206 4.14 3.02 10.06
CA LEU A 206 3.29 2.11 10.82
C LEU A 206 2.04 2.83 11.37
N GLN A 207 2.21 4.04 11.90
CA GLN A 207 1.10 4.89 12.38
C GLN A 207 0.16 5.25 11.24
N TRP A 208 0.66 5.69 10.08
CA TRP A 208 -0.18 5.96 8.90
C TRP A 208 -0.99 4.74 8.51
N TYR A 209 -0.34 3.58 8.39
CA TYR A 209 -1.05 2.36 8.00
C TYR A 209 -2.13 1.95 9.01
N SER A 210 -1.91 2.18 10.31
CA SER A 210 -2.89 1.85 11.35
C SER A 210 -4.18 2.67 11.23
N GLN A 211 -4.10 3.92 10.72
CA GLN A 211 -5.25 4.80 10.52
C GLN A 211 -6.22 4.29 9.44
N ARG A 212 -5.80 3.36 8.59
CA ARG A 212 -6.66 2.74 7.57
C ARG A 212 -7.94 2.10 8.15
N TRP A 213 -7.94 1.74 9.42
CA TRP A 213 -9.07 1.14 10.11
C TRP A 213 -9.94 2.14 10.88
N SER A 214 -9.82 3.42 10.56
CA SER A 214 -10.69 4.48 11.12
C SER A 214 -12.07 4.52 10.47
N ILE A 215 -12.55 3.37 9.97
CA ILE A 215 -13.84 3.16 9.30
C ILE A 215 -14.84 2.69 10.33
#